data_2a1e2128047a0e484eac2e8094e05d76
#
_entry.id   2a1e2128047a0e484eac2e8094e05d76
#
_cell.length_a   1.000
_cell.length_b   1.000
_cell.length_c   1.000
_cell.angle_alpha   90.00
_cell.angle_beta   90.00
_cell.angle_gamma   90.00
#
_symmetry.space_group_name_H-M   'P 1'
#
loop_
_entity.id
_entity.type
_entity.pdbx_description
1 polymer ?
#
loop_
_entity_poly.entity_id
_entity_poly.type
_entity_poly.pdbx_seq_one_letter_code
_entity_poly.pdbx_strand_id
1 'polypeptide(L)'
;MTQPRPAVLFDLDGTLVDTAEDLAAALWAACDRFGRERPPLAAARTAIGDGGPGLVRLAFGENAPEHADALAHLLDYYANNIAEHSRVYAPLDQLLDALDAREVPWGVVTNKRVGLARSLLDDIGVVPTRDCIIGGDSLEVAKPHPAPLLHAAAILEVAAEHCVYIGDHSRDIDAGKAAGMRCIAAGYGYISTEEDPTQWGAEAIAPTPAELATHIEQFLTQHSGAAA
;
A
#
# COMPACT_ATOMS: atom_id res chain seq x y z
N MET A 1 -27.81 19.11 8.93
CA MET A 1 -27.00 17.87 9.00
C MET A 1 -25.84 18.11 8.05
N THR A 2 -24.60 18.13 8.54
CA THR A 2 -23.40 18.26 7.68
C THR A 2 -23.35 17.04 6.76
N GLN A 3 -23.15 17.27 5.45
CA GLN A 3 -22.99 16.16 4.49
C GLN A 3 -21.81 15.29 4.91
N PRO A 4 -21.92 13.96 4.74
CA PRO A 4 -20.81 13.07 5.02
C PRO A 4 -19.64 13.41 4.09
N ARG A 5 -18.48 13.71 4.68
CA ARG A 5 -17.25 13.95 3.90
C ARG A 5 -16.71 12.59 3.43
N PRO A 6 -16.33 12.41 2.15
CA PRO A 6 -15.66 11.20 1.70
C PRO A 6 -14.21 11.17 2.21
N ALA A 7 -13.62 9.96 2.31
CA ALA A 7 -12.20 9.77 2.61
C ALA A 7 -11.54 8.82 1.60
N VAL A 8 -10.22 8.95 1.44
CA VAL A 8 -9.42 8.10 0.56
C VAL A 8 -8.37 7.37 1.39
N LEU A 9 -8.35 6.05 1.32
CA LEU A 9 -7.38 5.21 1.99
C LEU A 9 -6.56 4.43 0.95
N PHE A 10 -5.24 4.42 1.13
CA PHE A 10 -4.31 3.76 0.22
C PHE A 10 -3.55 2.62 0.92
N ASP A 11 -3.30 1.54 0.23
CA ASP A 11 -2.11 0.74 0.55
C ASP A 11 -0.84 1.52 0.19
N LEU A 12 0.30 1.07 0.65
CA LEU A 12 1.57 1.79 0.52
C LEU A 12 2.42 1.26 -0.63
N ASP A 13 3.03 0.08 -0.43
CA ASP A 13 3.99 -0.51 -1.36
C ASP A 13 3.28 -0.99 -2.65
N GLY A 14 3.64 -0.47 -3.81
CA GLY A 14 3.01 -0.83 -5.09
C GLY A 14 1.69 -0.10 -5.39
N THR A 15 1.14 0.63 -4.44
CA THR A 15 -0.10 1.37 -4.60
C THR A 15 0.12 2.89 -4.57
N LEU A 16 0.51 3.45 -3.43
CA LEU A 16 0.81 4.87 -3.29
C LEU A 16 2.27 5.17 -3.67
N VAL A 17 3.19 4.30 -3.26
CA VAL A 17 4.63 4.49 -3.40
C VAL A 17 5.26 3.35 -4.18
N ASP A 18 6.11 3.66 -5.17
CA ASP A 18 7.01 2.68 -5.78
C ASP A 18 8.22 2.49 -4.87
N THR A 19 8.26 1.35 -4.19
CA THR A 19 9.31 0.97 -3.23
C THR A 19 10.18 -0.17 -3.76
N ALA A 20 10.02 -0.56 -5.03
CA ALA A 20 10.60 -1.79 -5.56
C ALA A 20 12.13 -1.78 -5.55
N GLU A 21 12.76 -0.67 -5.88
CA GLU A 21 14.23 -0.59 -5.95
C GLU A 21 14.86 -0.71 -4.56
N ASP A 22 14.32 -0.03 -3.56
CA ASP A 22 14.86 -0.08 -2.19
C ASP A 22 14.63 -1.45 -1.54
N LEU A 23 13.47 -2.07 -1.77
CA LEU A 23 13.19 -3.43 -1.28
C LEU A 23 14.02 -4.48 -2.00
N ALA A 24 14.29 -4.33 -3.30
CA ALA A 24 15.19 -5.19 -4.04
C ALA A 24 16.64 -5.03 -3.56
N ALA A 25 17.09 -3.80 -3.29
CA ALA A 25 18.42 -3.54 -2.72
C ALA A 25 18.59 -4.24 -1.35
N ALA A 26 17.57 -4.19 -0.51
CA ALA A 26 17.56 -4.89 0.77
C ALA A 26 17.63 -6.43 0.60
N LEU A 27 16.89 -6.98 -0.37
CA LEU A 27 17.00 -8.40 -0.72
C LEU A 27 18.41 -8.75 -1.21
N TRP A 28 18.99 -7.94 -2.09
CA TRP A 28 20.34 -8.17 -2.62
C TRP A 28 21.41 -8.10 -1.52
N ALA A 29 21.26 -7.21 -0.54
CA ALA A 29 22.15 -7.18 0.62
C ALA A 29 22.06 -8.49 1.43
N ALA A 30 20.87 -9.05 1.61
CA ALA A 30 20.70 -10.37 2.22
C ALA A 30 21.32 -11.48 1.36
N CYS A 31 21.14 -11.46 0.03
CA CYS A 31 21.78 -12.40 -0.89
C CYS A 31 23.31 -12.38 -0.74
N ASP A 32 23.92 -11.21 -0.75
CA ASP A 32 25.38 -11.07 -0.59
C ASP A 32 25.86 -11.59 0.76
N ARG A 33 25.16 -11.28 1.83
CA ARG A 33 25.49 -11.73 3.20
C ARG A 33 25.52 -13.25 3.34
N PHE A 34 24.62 -13.94 2.62
CA PHE A 34 24.47 -15.40 2.71
C PHE A 34 25.00 -16.16 1.48
N GLY A 35 25.69 -15.46 0.56
CA GLY A 35 26.29 -16.09 -0.63
C GLY A 35 25.27 -16.65 -1.62
N ARG A 36 24.11 -15.99 -1.74
CA ARG A 36 23.04 -16.33 -2.70
C ARG A 36 23.11 -15.46 -3.92
N GLU A 37 22.61 -15.95 -5.05
CA GLU A 37 22.48 -15.19 -6.28
C GLU A 37 21.40 -14.10 -6.10
N ARG A 38 21.65 -12.89 -6.61
CA ARG A 38 20.70 -11.79 -6.60
C ARG A 38 19.64 -12.03 -7.67
N PRO A 39 18.35 -12.14 -7.32
CA PRO A 39 17.30 -12.23 -8.32
C PRO A 39 17.17 -10.90 -9.12
N PRO A 40 16.71 -10.96 -10.39
CA PRO A 40 16.44 -9.76 -11.16
C PRO A 40 15.41 -8.85 -10.48
N LEU A 41 15.52 -7.53 -10.68
CA LEU A 41 14.58 -6.54 -10.13
C LEU A 41 13.12 -6.87 -10.48
N ALA A 42 12.85 -7.31 -11.71
CA ALA A 42 11.49 -7.68 -12.12
C ALA A 42 10.90 -8.82 -11.29
N ALA A 43 11.70 -9.83 -10.93
CA ALA A 43 11.25 -10.92 -10.06
C ALA A 43 11.08 -10.43 -8.61
N ALA A 44 12.00 -9.60 -8.10
CA ALA A 44 11.87 -8.99 -6.78
C ALA A 44 10.59 -8.14 -6.70
N ARG A 45 10.31 -7.31 -7.71
CA ARG A 45 9.11 -6.47 -7.79
C ARG A 45 7.82 -7.28 -7.61
N THR A 46 7.70 -8.41 -8.29
CA THR A 46 6.54 -9.31 -8.14
C THR A 46 6.43 -9.89 -6.72
N ALA A 47 7.58 -10.29 -6.13
CA ALA A 47 7.60 -10.91 -4.81
C ALA A 47 7.31 -9.94 -3.65
N ILE A 48 7.42 -8.62 -3.88
CA ILE A 48 7.08 -7.59 -2.89
C ILE A 48 5.62 -7.69 -2.46
N GLY A 49 4.72 -8.09 -3.34
CA GLY A 49 3.32 -8.30 -3.01
C GLY A 49 3.13 -9.20 -1.76
N ASP A 50 4.02 -10.17 -1.53
CA ASP A 50 4.06 -11.03 -0.34
C ASP A 50 4.94 -10.47 0.81
N GLY A 51 5.42 -9.25 0.67
CA GLY A 51 6.27 -8.57 1.66
C GLY A 51 7.67 -9.14 1.77
N GLY A 52 8.36 -8.83 2.88
CA GLY A 52 9.70 -9.34 3.16
C GLY A 52 9.84 -10.87 3.11
N PRO A 53 8.90 -11.65 3.66
CA PRO A 53 8.91 -13.11 3.53
C PRO A 53 8.86 -13.59 2.07
N GLY A 54 8.08 -12.93 1.20
CA GLY A 54 8.03 -13.24 -0.23
C GLY A 54 9.35 -13.00 -0.94
N LEU A 55 10.00 -11.88 -0.62
CA LEU A 55 11.33 -11.56 -1.14
C LEU A 55 12.38 -12.60 -0.72
N VAL A 56 12.40 -12.98 0.55
CA VAL A 56 13.35 -14.01 1.03
C VAL A 56 13.05 -15.36 0.41
N ARG A 57 11.77 -15.73 0.28
CA ARG A 57 11.36 -16.97 -0.39
C ARG A 57 11.85 -17.02 -1.84
N LEU A 58 11.77 -15.91 -2.58
CA LEU A 58 12.28 -15.80 -3.94
C LEU A 58 13.76 -16.17 -4.06
N ALA A 59 14.62 -15.65 -3.18
CA ALA A 59 16.06 -15.80 -3.28
C ALA A 59 16.61 -17.04 -2.57
N PHE A 60 15.96 -17.48 -1.50
CA PHE A 60 16.46 -18.53 -0.61
C PHE A 60 15.66 -19.83 -0.74
N GLY A 61 14.43 -19.78 -1.28
CA GLY A 61 13.49 -20.90 -1.32
C GLY A 61 12.63 -21.01 -0.06
N GLU A 62 11.55 -21.80 -0.16
CA GLU A 62 10.50 -21.89 0.87
C GLU A 62 11.01 -22.36 2.23
N ASN A 63 11.94 -23.31 2.24
CA ASN A 63 12.39 -24.01 3.46
C ASN A 63 13.88 -23.79 3.75
N ALA A 64 14.44 -22.66 3.35
CA ALA A 64 15.85 -22.38 3.62
C ALA A 64 16.10 -22.24 5.13
N PRO A 65 17.11 -22.91 5.69
CA PRO A 65 17.42 -22.80 7.11
C PRO A 65 17.79 -21.37 7.52
N GLU A 66 18.30 -20.56 6.59
CA GLU A 66 18.68 -19.16 6.81
C GLU A 66 17.51 -18.18 6.68
N HIS A 67 16.27 -18.64 6.42
CA HIS A 67 15.14 -17.77 6.08
C HIS A 67 14.90 -16.67 7.14
N ALA A 68 14.90 -17.02 8.41
CA ALA A 68 14.68 -16.06 9.49
C ALA A 68 15.80 -15.00 9.59
N ASP A 69 17.06 -15.45 9.46
CA ASP A 69 18.23 -14.57 9.53
C ASP A 69 18.33 -13.67 8.28
N ALA A 70 17.99 -14.21 7.12
CA ALA A 70 17.93 -13.46 5.87
C ALA A 70 16.84 -12.37 5.91
N LEU A 71 15.65 -12.71 6.44
CA LEU A 71 14.56 -11.74 6.63
C LEU A 71 14.96 -10.65 7.63
N ALA A 72 15.59 -11.03 8.75
CA ALA A 72 16.06 -10.06 9.73
C ALA A 72 17.09 -9.09 9.10
N HIS A 73 18.04 -9.61 8.33
CA HIS A 73 19.04 -8.80 7.65
C HIS A 73 18.44 -7.89 6.57
N LEU A 74 17.48 -8.41 5.77
CA LEU A 74 16.74 -7.61 4.79
C LEU A 74 16.04 -6.43 5.46
N LEU A 75 15.30 -6.68 6.55
CA LEU A 75 14.55 -5.64 7.27
C LEU A 75 15.46 -4.61 7.92
N ASP A 76 16.60 -5.04 8.49
CA ASP A 76 17.60 -4.14 9.06
C ASP A 76 18.25 -3.26 7.97
N TYR A 77 18.66 -3.86 6.85
CA TYR A 77 19.19 -3.11 5.72
C TYR A 77 18.15 -2.08 5.20
N TYR A 78 16.91 -2.52 4.98
CA TYR A 78 15.85 -1.63 4.50
C TYR A 78 15.59 -0.47 5.48
N ALA A 79 15.55 -0.73 6.78
CA ALA A 79 15.35 0.32 7.78
C ALA A 79 16.46 1.38 7.79
N ASN A 80 17.70 1.00 7.43
CA ASN A 80 18.84 1.90 7.39
C ASN A 80 19.06 2.59 6.02
N ASN A 81 18.33 2.16 4.98
CA ASN A 81 18.43 2.68 3.61
C ASN A 81 17.03 2.90 3.00
N ILE A 82 16.11 3.39 3.85
CA ILE A 82 14.74 3.62 3.44
C ILE A 82 14.65 4.87 2.53
N ALA A 83 13.79 4.81 1.52
CA ALA A 83 13.48 5.95 0.63
C ALA A 83 14.64 6.50 -0.22
N GLU A 84 15.69 5.74 -0.51
CA GLU A 84 16.74 6.21 -1.43
C GLU A 84 16.20 6.37 -2.87
N HIS A 85 15.39 5.41 -3.31
CA HIS A 85 14.76 5.38 -4.65
C HIS A 85 13.23 5.47 -4.59
N SER A 86 12.62 5.21 -3.44
CA SER A 86 11.17 5.21 -3.28
C SER A 86 10.56 6.58 -3.57
N ARG A 87 9.46 6.59 -4.34
CA ARG A 87 8.73 7.82 -4.71
C ARG A 87 7.24 7.54 -4.80
N VAL A 88 6.43 8.54 -4.49
CA VAL A 88 5.00 8.48 -4.83
C VAL A 88 4.84 8.30 -6.34
N TYR A 89 3.94 7.41 -6.75
CA TYR A 89 3.64 7.24 -8.18
C TYR A 89 3.08 8.52 -8.78
N ALA A 90 3.72 9.06 -9.82
CA ALA A 90 3.18 10.20 -10.54
C ALA A 90 1.91 9.78 -11.33
N PRO A 91 0.80 10.56 -11.32
CA PRO A 91 0.65 11.88 -10.72
C PRO A 91 -0.05 11.86 -9.34
N LEU A 92 0.08 10.80 -8.54
CA LEU A 92 -0.61 10.69 -7.24
C LEU A 92 -0.11 11.74 -6.22
N ASP A 93 1.11 12.24 -6.37
CA ASP A 93 1.62 13.37 -5.60
C ASP A 93 0.71 14.62 -5.77
N GLN A 94 0.34 14.93 -7.01
CA GLN A 94 -0.59 16.03 -7.30
C GLN A 94 -2.00 15.75 -6.78
N LEU A 95 -2.43 14.50 -6.79
CA LEU A 95 -3.70 14.09 -6.20
C LEU A 95 -3.70 14.34 -4.68
N LEU A 96 -2.62 13.95 -3.97
CA LEU A 96 -2.52 14.19 -2.52
C LEU A 96 -2.59 15.70 -2.19
N ASP A 97 -1.86 16.52 -2.93
CA ASP A 97 -1.93 17.99 -2.81
C ASP A 97 -3.36 18.52 -3.02
N ALA A 98 -4.09 17.95 -4.00
CA ALA A 98 -5.47 18.34 -4.27
C ALA A 98 -6.45 17.86 -3.19
N LEU A 99 -6.23 16.69 -2.57
CA LEU A 99 -7.00 16.21 -1.43
C LEU A 99 -6.81 17.15 -0.23
N ASP A 100 -5.57 17.52 0.08
CA ASP A 100 -5.23 18.41 1.19
C ASP A 100 -5.82 19.82 0.98
N ALA A 101 -5.68 20.38 -0.22
CA ALA A 101 -6.24 21.69 -0.56
C ALA A 101 -7.78 21.74 -0.44
N ARG A 102 -8.46 20.60 -0.63
CA ARG A 102 -9.91 20.45 -0.53
C ARG A 102 -10.36 19.95 0.85
N GLU A 103 -9.42 19.78 1.78
CA GLU A 103 -9.66 19.20 3.12
C GLU A 103 -10.35 17.81 3.04
N VAL A 104 -10.10 17.02 1.98
CA VAL A 104 -10.57 15.63 1.87
C VAL A 104 -9.63 14.75 2.69
N PRO A 105 -10.10 14.10 3.76
CA PRO A 105 -9.24 13.28 4.60
C PRO A 105 -8.74 12.05 3.83
N TRP A 106 -7.46 11.71 4.02
CA TRP A 106 -6.85 10.54 3.45
C TRP A 106 -5.85 9.90 4.41
N GLY A 107 -5.55 8.61 4.20
CA GLY A 107 -4.64 7.86 5.05
C GLY A 107 -4.04 6.64 4.36
N VAL A 108 -3.13 5.98 5.07
CA VAL A 108 -2.42 4.78 4.61
C VAL A 108 -2.75 3.59 5.50
N VAL A 109 -3.11 2.46 4.89
CA VAL A 109 -3.37 1.19 5.58
C VAL A 109 -2.61 0.08 4.88
N THR A 110 -1.53 -0.41 5.48
CA THR A 110 -0.58 -1.34 4.85
C THR A 110 -0.25 -2.54 5.75
N ASN A 111 0.18 -3.66 5.14
CA ASN A 111 0.73 -4.79 5.90
C ASN A 111 2.22 -4.61 6.23
N LYS A 112 2.87 -3.55 5.73
CA LYS A 112 4.19 -3.14 6.19
C LYS A 112 4.15 -2.75 7.67
N ARG A 113 5.21 -3.03 8.43
CA ARG A 113 5.31 -2.58 9.85
C ARG A 113 5.15 -1.06 9.94
N VAL A 114 4.36 -0.60 10.90
CA VAL A 114 4.03 0.83 11.03
C VAL A 114 5.26 1.71 11.18
N GLY A 115 6.30 1.26 11.88
CA GLY A 115 7.55 2.00 12.02
C GLY A 115 8.25 2.23 10.68
N LEU A 116 8.31 1.19 9.81
CA LEU A 116 8.90 1.32 8.47
C LEU A 116 8.02 2.16 7.53
N ALA A 117 6.70 2.01 7.61
CA ALA A 117 5.78 2.82 6.81
C ALA A 117 5.90 4.31 7.15
N ARG A 118 5.99 4.64 8.45
CA ARG A 118 6.18 6.00 8.94
C ARG A 118 7.50 6.59 8.48
N SER A 119 8.62 5.90 8.72
CA SER A 119 9.94 6.37 8.28
C SER A 119 9.98 6.62 6.77
N LEU A 120 9.41 5.72 5.95
CA LEU A 120 9.33 5.91 4.50
C LEU A 120 8.56 7.18 4.13
N LEU A 121 7.37 7.36 4.70
CA LEU A 121 6.52 8.52 4.41
C LEU A 121 7.15 9.83 4.87
N ASP A 122 7.78 9.84 6.05
CA ASP A 122 8.52 11.00 6.58
C ASP A 122 9.68 11.39 5.65
N ASP A 123 10.48 10.41 5.19
CA ASP A 123 11.65 10.65 4.34
C ASP A 123 11.26 11.15 2.93
N ILE A 124 10.11 10.73 2.40
CA ILE A 124 9.59 11.26 1.12
C ILE A 124 8.69 12.49 1.28
N GLY A 125 8.50 12.99 2.51
CA GLY A 125 7.74 14.20 2.79
C GLY A 125 6.22 14.06 2.63
N VAL A 126 5.67 12.87 2.83
CA VAL A 126 4.23 12.56 2.69
C VAL A 126 3.58 12.45 4.07
N VAL A 127 2.61 13.30 4.35
CA VAL A 127 1.94 13.39 5.66
C VAL A 127 0.44 13.15 5.53
N PRO A 128 -0.06 11.94 5.87
CA PRO A 128 -1.49 11.64 5.84
C PRO A 128 -2.30 12.48 6.84
N THR A 129 -3.58 12.69 6.53
CA THR A 129 -4.51 13.41 7.40
C THR A 129 -4.52 12.81 8.81
N ARG A 130 -4.33 13.65 9.84
CA ARG A 130 -4.29 13.22 11.25
C ARG A 130 -3.26 12.13 11.53
N ASP A 131 -2.19 12.09 10.75
CA ASP A 131 -1.16 11.06 10.86
C ASP A 131 -1.74 9.61 10.76
N CYS A 132 -2.76 9.45 9.90
CA CYS A 132 -3.47 8.18 9.71
C CYS A 132 -2.62 7.18 8.94
N ILE A 133 -1.74 6.50 9.66
CA ILE A 133 -0.87 5.43 9.15
C ILE A 133 -1.11 4.18 9.98
N ILE A 134 -1.73 3.16 9.36
CA ILE A 134 -2.01 1.87 9.98
C ILE A 134 -1.11 0.82 9.33
N GLY A 135 -0.18 0.28 10.08
CA GLY A 135 0.72 -0.80 9.64
C GLY A 135 0.22 -2.18 10.03
N GLY A 136 0.87 -3.22 9.50
CA GLY A 136 0.50 -4.60 9.75
C GLY A 136 0.63 -5.06 11.20
N ASP A 137 1.34 -4.30 12.03
CA ASP A 137 1.55 -4.51 13.46
C ASP A 137 0.84 -3.45 14.35
N SER A 138 -0.01 -2.61 13.77
CA SER A 138 -0.80 -1.61 14.52
C SER A 138 -1.94 -2.22 15.32
N LEU A 139 -2.47 -3.37 14.87
CA LEU A 139 -3.54 -4.12 15.50
C LEU A 139 -3.14 -5.60 15.64
N GLU A 140 -3.94 -6.39 16.36
CA GLU A 140 -3.74 -7.85 16.47
C GLU A 140 -3.95 -8.60 15.14
N VAL A 141 -4.63 -7.95 14.18
CA VAL A 141 -4.95 -8.50 12.85
C VAL A 141 -4.58 -7.51 11.76
N ALA A 142 -4.17 -8.05 10.61
CA ALA A 142 -3.78 -7.31 9.41
C ALA A 142 -4.73 -7.62 8.24
N LYS A 143 -4.60 -6.93 7.10
CA LYS A 143 -5.32 -7.25 5.86
C LYS A 143 -5.06 -8.72 5.46
N PRO A 144 -6.07 -9.50 5.10
CA PRO A 144 -7.43 -9.13 4.62
C PRO A 144 -8.49 -8.87 5.69
N HIS A 145 -8.15 -8.88 6.99
CA HIS A 145 -9.14 -8.55 8.00
C HIS A 145 -9.55 -7.06 7.89
N PRO A 146 -10.86 -6.70 8.04
CA PRO A 146 -11.32 -5.31 7.85
C PRO A 146 -10.92 -4.34 8.97
N ALA A 147 -10.52 -4.83 10.14
CA ALA A 147 -10.26 -3.99 11.31
C ALA A 147 -9.25 -2.86 11.07
N PRO A 148 -8.12 -3.03 10.33
CA PRO A 148 -7.22 -1.93 10.04
C PRO A 148 -7.88 -0.79 9.27
N LEU A 149 -8.74 -1.10 8.30
CA LEU A 149 -9.45 -0.11 7.50
C LEU A 149 -10.52 0.61 8.32
N LEU A 150 -11.28 -0.12 9.13
CA LEU A 150 -12.27 0.46 10.03
C LEU A 150 -11.61 1.35 11.08
N HIS A 151 -10.43 0.99 11.55
CA HIS A 151 -9.65 1.82 12.47
C HIS A 151 -9.17 3.12 11.81
N ALA A 152 -8.68 3.05 10.58
CA ALA A 152 -8.31 4.23 9.80
C ALA A 152 -9.52 5.17 9.57
N ALA A 153 -10.68 4.62 9.19
CA ALA A 153 -11.91 5.38 9.00
C ALA A 153 -12.33 6.11 10.30
N ALA A 154 -12.17 5.44 11.45
CA ALA A 154 -12.46 6.04 12.76
C ALA A 154 -11.49 7.19 13.11
N ILE A 155 -10.19 7.07 12.80
CA ILE A 155 -9.20 8.16 12.98
C ILE A 155 -9.58 9.36 12.11
N LEU A 156 -9.99 9.12 10.87
CA LEU A 156 -10.41 10.16 9.93
C LEU A 156 -11.80 10.74 10.26
N GLU A 157 -12.54 10.13 11.19
CA GLU A 157 -13.93 10.49 11.57
C GLU A 157 -14.89 10.40 10.36
N VAL A 158 -14.71 9.38 9.51
CA VAL A 158 -15.55 9.12 8.34
C VAL A 158 -16.15 7.72 8.45
N ALA A 159 -17.44 7.58 8.11
CA ALA A 159 -18.06 6.26 8.05
C ALA A 159 -17.47 5.43 6.89
N ALA A 160 -17.31 4.12 7.11
CA ALA A 160 -16.64 3.25 6.14
C ALA A 160 -17.29 3.28 4.74
N GLU A 161 -18.61 3.38 4.67
CA GLU A 161 -19.40 3.51 3.44
C GLU A 161 -19.11 4.77 2.61
N HIS A 162 -18.45 5.77 3.22
CA HIS A 162 -17.98 7.00 2.56
C HIS A 162 -16.47 6.99 2.29
N CYS A 163 -15.81 5.86 2.50
CA CYS A 163 -14.41 5.67 2.19
C CYS A 163 -14.24 4.89 0.87
N VAL A 164 -13.21 5.24 0.11
CA VAL A 164 -12.65 4.39 -0.95
C VAL A 164 -11.30 3.86 -0.49
N TYR A 165 -11.09 2.56 -0.65
CA TYR A 165 -9.81 1.92 -0.38
C TYR A 165 -9.14 1.45 -1.67
N ILE A 166 -7.85 1.70 -1.80
CA ILE A 166 -7.03 1.38 -2.96
C ILE A 166 -5.92 0.43 -2.58
N GLY A 167 -5.72 -0.65 -3.33
CA GLY A 167 -4.62 -1.58 -3.13
C GLY A 167 -4.30 -2.38 -4.38
N ASP A 168 -3.13 -3.00 -4.41
CA ASP A 168 -2.61 -3.76 -5.55
C ASP A 168 -2.59 -5.28 -5.32
N HIS A 169 -3.30 -5.77 -4.30
CA HIS A 169 -3.39 -7.19 -3.98
C HIS A 169 -4.83 -7.60 -3.63
N SER A 170 -5.19 -8.87 -3.87
CA SER A 170 -6.52 -9.44 -3.53
C SER A 170 -6.90 -9.20 -2.07
N ARG A 171 -5.95 -9.33 -1.13
CA ARG A 171 -6.18 -9.08 0.31
C ARG A 171 -6.63 -7.64 0.62
N ASP A 172 -6.28 -6.67 -0.22
CA ASP A 172 -6.69 -5.28 -0.07
C ASP A 172 -8.16 -5.13 -0.39
N ILE A 173 -8.55 -5.70 -1.51
CA ILE A 173 -9.93 -5.68 -1.98
C ILE A 173 -10.84 -6.45 -1.02
N ASP A 174 -10.38 -7.60 -0.52
CA ASP A 174 -11.11 -8.38 0.47
C ASP A 174 -11.30 -7.60 1.78
N ALA A 175 -10.25 -6.94 2.29
CA ALA A 175 -10.33 -6.11 3.49
C ALA A 175 -11.30 -4.93 3.30
N GLY A 176 -11.21 -4.22 2.16
CA GLY A 176 -12.07 -3.09 1.84
C GLY A 176 -13.54 -3.49 1.73
N LYS A 177 -13.84 -4.57 1.00
CA LYS A 177 -15.21 -5.11 0.89
C LYS A 177 -15.75 -5.52 2.25
N ALA A 178 -14.94 -6.23 3.05
CA ALA A 178 -15.35 -6.65 4.40
C ALA A 178 -15.54 -5.46 5.35
N ALA A 179 -14.87 -4.33 5.12
CA ALA A 179 -15.07 -3.08 5.85
C ALA A 179 -16.29 -2.27 5.36
N GLY A 180 -16.95 -2.68 4.26
CA GLY A 180 -18.05 -1.94 3.63
C GLY A 180 -17.60 -0.68 2.86
N MET A 181 -16.34 -0.64 2.44
CA MET A 181 -15.77 0.45 1.64
C MET A 181 -15.89 0.16 0.14
N ARG A 182 -15.86 1.20 -0.68
CA ARG A 182 -15.58 1.05 -2.12
C ARG A 182 -14.12 0.64 -2.32
N CYS A 183 -13.85 -0.18 -3.34
CA CYS A 183 -12.51 -0.69 -3.60
C CYS A 183 -12.09 -0.45 -5.04
N ILE A 184 -10.88 0.05 -5.23
CA ILE A 184 -10.24 0.20 -6.55
C ILE A 184 -8.94 -0.61 -6.53
N ALA A 185 -8.77 -1.50 -7.51
CA ALA A 185 -7.51 -2.23 -7.67
C ALA A 185 -6.48 -1.38 -8.43
N ALA A 186 -5.30 -1.21 -7.85
CA ALA A 186 -4.15 -0.57 -8.50
C ALA A 186 -3.45 -1.56 -9.44
N GLY A 187 -3.94 -1.66 -10.69
CA GLY A 187 -3.48 -2.63 -11.69
C GLY A 187 -2.04 -2.42 -12.18
N TYR A 188 -1.38 -1.35 -11.76
CA TYR A 188 0.02 -1.03 -12.03
C TYR A 188 1.00 -1.51 -10.93
N GLY A 189 0.45 -2.07 -9.83
CA GLY A 189 1.22 -2.45 -8.65
C GLY A 189 2.08 -3.70 -8.81
N TYR A 190 2.38 -4.34 -7.68
CA TYR A 190 3.28 -5.51 -7.62
C TYR A 190 2.50 -6.83 -7.80
N ILE A 191 1.71 -6.90 -8.87
CA ILE A 191 0.82 -8.03 -9.15
C ILE A 191 1.61 -9.18 -9.77
N SER A 192 1.44 -10.37 -9.22
CA SER A 192 1.99 -11.60 -9.79
C SER A 192 1.36 -11.90 -11.17
N THR A 193 2.13 -12.48 -12.07
CA THR A 193 1.60 -12.93 -13.38
C THR A 193 0.58 -14.06 -13.26
N GLU A 194 0.48 -14.69 -12.10
CA GLU A 194 -0.50 -15.75 -11.80
C GLU A 194 -1.82 -15.16 -11.26
N GLU A 195 -1.83 -13.88 -10.88
CA GLU A 195 -3.01 -13.18 -10.36
C GLU A 195 -3.72 -12.40 -11.46
N ASP A 196 -5.04 -12.40 -11.39
CA ASP A 196 -5.91 -11.61 -12.27
C ASP A 196 -6.74 -10.63 -11.44
N PRO A 197 -6.41 -9.32 -11.43
CA PRO A 197 -7.15 -8.32 -10.68
C PRO A 197 -8.64 -8.24 -11.02
N THR A 198 -9.05 -8.72 -12.20
CA THR A 198 -10.46 -8.75 -12.59
C THR A 198 -11.29 -9.72 -11.74
N GLN A 199 -10.64 -10.68 -11.10
CA GLN A 199 -11.27 -11.68 -10.24
C GLN A 199 -11.39 -11.23 -8.78
N TRP A 200 -10.75 -10.14 -8.36
CA TRP A 200 -10.77 -9.68 -6.98
C TRP A 200 -12.12 -9.05 -6.59
N GLY A 201 -12.91 -8.61 -7.58
CA GLY A 201 -14.22 -8.00 -7.36
C GLY A 201 -14.12 -6.58 -6.81
N ALA A 202 -13.10 -5.83 -7.18
CA ALA A 202 -13.03 -4.37 -7.02
C ALA A 202 -14.08 -3.69 -7.92
N GLU A 203 -14.54 -2.50 -7.54
CA GLU A 203 -15.50 -1.73 -8.35
C GLU A 203 -14.86 -1.19 -9.63
N ALA A 204 -13.55 -0.92 -9.60
CA ALA A 204 -12.76 -0.51 -10.74
C ALA A 204 -11.34 -1.05 -10.65
N ILE A 205 -10.69 -1.17 -11.80
CA ILE A 205 -9.25 -1.44 -11.90
C ILE A 205 -8.63 -0.25 -12.59
N ALA A 206 -7.59 0.30 -11.99
CA ALA A 206 -6.80 1.39 -12.55
C ALA A 206 -5.49 0.82 -13.12
N PRO A 207 -5.35 0.67 -14.44
CA PRO A 207 -4.12 0.17 -15.08
C PRO A 207 -2.92 1.08 -14.90
N THR A 208 -3.16 2.35 -14.58
CA THR A 208 -2.12 3.37 -14.38
C THR A 208 -2.46 4.26 -13.18
N PRO A 209 -1.45 4.91 -12.54
CA PRO A 209 -1.70 5.89 -11.49
C PRO A 209 -2.56 7.07 -11.94
N ALA A 210 -2.48 7.47 -13.20
CA ALA A 210 -3.31 8.55 -13.76
C ALA A 210 -4.80 8.14 -13.85
N GLU A 211 -5.07 6.90 -14.22
CA GLU A 211 -6.44 6.37 -14.21
C GLU A 211 -6.96 6.21 -12.78
N LEU A 212 -6.09 5.82 -11.83
CA LEU A 212 -6.46 5.80 -10.42
C LEU A 212 -6.88 7.18 -9.93
N ALA A 213 -6.10 8.22 -10.21
CA ALA A 213 -6.46 9.60 -9.87
C ALA A 213 -7.84 9.98 -10.45
N THR A 214 -8.12 9.58 -11.69
CA THR A 214 -9.42 9.81 -12.34
C THR A 214 -10.57 9.09 -11.61
N HIS A 215 -10.38 7.83 -11.21
CA HIS A 215 -11.40 7.08 -10.47
C HIS A 215 -11.66 7.69 -9.08
N ILE A 216 -10.62 8.14 -8.39
CA ILE A 216 -10.76 8.82 -7.09
C ILE A 216 -11.54 10.14 -7.27
N GLU A 217 -11.24 10.95 -8.27
CA GLU A 217 -11.98 12.18 -8.53
C GLU A 217 -13.46 11.92 -8.87
N GLN A 218 -13.77 10.87 -9.60
CA GLN A 218 -15.15 10.44 -9.86
C GLN A 218 -15.87 10.04 -8.57
N PHE A 219 -15.20 9.28 -7.70
CA PHE A 219 -15.73 8.92 -6.38
C PHE A 219 -16.04 10.16 -5.54
N LEU A 220 -15.11 11.10 -5.45
CA LEU A 220 -15.27 12.35 -4.69
C LEU A 220 -16.42 13.20 -5.22
N THR A 221 -16.56 13.31 -6.54
CA THR A 221 -17.64 14.07 -7.20
C THR A 221 -19.01 13.47 -6.88
N GLN A 222 -19.15 12.16 -6.88
CA GLN A 222 -20.40 11.45 -6.53
C GLN A 222 -20.83 11.70 -5.07
N HIS A 223 -19.86 11.89 -4.16
CA HIS A 223 -20.13 12.15 -2.74
C HIS A 223 -20.25 13.64 -2.40
N SER A 224 -19.74 14.53 -3.28
CA SER A 224 -19.90 15.99 -3.14
C SER A 224 -21.15 16.53 -3.84
N GLY A 225 -21.75 15.77 -4.77
CA GLY A 225 -22.82 16.22 -5.68
C GLY A 225 -24.26 16.00 -5.18
N ALA A 226 -24.49 15.64 -3.94
CA ALA A 226 -25.85 15.54 -3.38
C ALA A 226 -26.40 16.88 -2.81
N ALA A 227 -25.85 18.01 -3.29
CA ALA A 227 -26.34 19.36 -2.96
C ALA A 227 -26.74 20.09 -4.25
N ALA A 228 -27.91 19.80 -4.77
CA ALA A 228 -28.65 20.64 -5.73
C ALA A 228 -30.10 20.73 -5.29
#